data_18a2567a6b952a99e14fec3dd84e41f6
#
_entry.id   18a2567a6b952a99e14fec3dd84e41f6
#
_cell.length_a   1.000
_cell.length_b   1.000
_cell.length_c   1.000
_cell.angle_alpha   90.00
_cell.angle_beta   90.00
_cell.angle_gamma   90.00
#
_symmetry.space_group_name_H-M   'P 1'
#
loop_
_entity.id
_entity.type
_entity.pdbx_description
1 polymer ?
#
loop_
_entity_poly.entity_id
_entity_poly.type
_entity_poly.pdbx_seq_one_letter_code
_entity_poly.pdbx_strand_id
1 'polypeptide(L)'
;MLQKKKVTGIIQIYSKKARDQIFGIGLKFSRDAGISEVTEDIFACVDELIKNAVKANYKFLLVVEKISENLRKQDANISPRDTQNKIFEILKDKQTYDKMASEIISHDYISDKVREILNQEGRYLNIRNKVYAEKRDYTDEEKKKIAKLTDFLHMRRQLKDKDIKILLKIEGNEDFVYIEVTNTAPIMTHDLNRIYEKRDEYKNYRIKGNEHEFFINNIDTTDSGFGLGYATIDSFLSNMGLDPDSSITIISANNTTAMLTIPLAALR
;
A
#
# COMPACT_ATOMS: atom_id res chain seq x y z
N MET A 1 -26.21 -20.05 -1.08
CA MET A 1 -25.34 -20.10 -2.29
C MET A 1 -24.86 -18.69 -2.59
N LEU A 2 -23.55 -18.46 -2.51
CA LEU A 2 -22.92 -17.20 -2.94
C LEU A 2 -23.02 -17.15 -4.48
N GLN A 3 -24.02 -16.43 -5.02
CA GLN A 3 -23.94 -16.04 -6.42
C GLN A 3 -22.62 -15.28 -6.62
N LYS A 4 -21.92 -15.50 -7.74
CA LYS A 4 -20.68 -14.81 -8.09
C LYS A 4 -20.84 -13.30 -7.90
N LYS A 5 -20.29 -12.77 -6.80
CA LYS A 5 -20.34 -11.34 -6.46
C LYS A 5 -18.97 -10.73 -6.70
N LYS A 6 -18.99 -9.54 -7.28
CA LYS A 6 -17.77 -8.78 -7.55
C LYS A 6 -18.01 -7.32 -7.17
N VAL A 7 -17.08 -6.75 -6.41
CA VAL A 7 -17.02 -5.33 -6.08
C VAL A 7 -15.66 -4.80 -6.49
N THR A 8 -15.65 -3.62 -7.12
CA THR A 8 -14.40 -2.94 -7.50
C THR A 8 -14.45 -1.50 -6.97
N GLY A 9 -13.31 -1.00 -6.52
CA GLY A 9 -13.16 0.36 -6.03
C GLY A 9 -11.83 0.97 -6.45
N ILE A 10 -11.81 2.29 -6.58
CA ILE A 10 -10.60 3.09 -6.81
C ILE A 10 -10.33 3.90 -5.56
N ILE A 11 -9.12 3.77 -5.01
CA ILE A 11 -8.68 4.49 -3.82
C ILE A 11 -7.58 5.46 -4.25
N GLN A 12 -7.86 6.75 -4.16
CA GLN A 12 -6.87 7.82 -4.38
C GLN A 12 -6.33 8.36 -3.07
N ILE A 13 -7.17 8.39 -2.03
CA ILE A 13 -6.81 8.80 -0.67
C ILE A 13 -7.47 7.81 0.30
N TYR A 14 -6.67 7.19 1.14
CA TYR A 14 -7.15 6.23 2.13
C TYR A 14 -7.63 6.94 3.39
N SER A 15 -8.80 7.59 3.29
CA SER A 15 -9.45 8.31 4.39
C SER A 15 -10.27 7.37 5.28
N LYS A 16 -10.62 7.84 6.50
CA LYS A 16 -11.55 7.13 7.39
C LYS A 16 -12.84 6.73 6.66
N LYS A 17 -13.43 7.64 5.88
CA LYS A 17 -14.62 7.35 5.09
C LYS A 17 -14.39 6.19 4.10
N ALA A 18 -13.28 6.18 3.38
CA ALA A 18 -12.94 5.09 2.46
C ALA A 18 -12.77 3.77 3.22
N ARG A 19 -12.08 3.82 4.37
CA ARG A 19 -11.89 2.68 5.27
C ARG A 19 -13.23 2.12 5.75
N ASP A 20 -14.11 2.97 6.26
CA ASP A 20 -15.42 2.57 6.77
C ASP A 20 -16.31 1.98 5.64
N GLN A 21 -16.23 2.52 4.43
CA GLN A 21 -16.94 1.97 3.25
C GLN A 21 -16.43 0.59 2.88
N ILE A 22 -15.11 0.39 2.85
CA ILE A 22 -14.49 -0.92 2.56
C ILE A 22 -14.88 -1.94 3.63
N PHE A 23 -14.85 -1.55 4.91
CA PHE A 23 -15.29 -2.40 6.00
C PHE A 23 -16.75 -2.80 5.86
N GLY A 24 -17.65 -1.85 5.56
CA GLY A 24 -19.07 -2.12 5.31
C GLY A 24 -19.32 -3.08 4.15
N ILE A 25 -18.53 -2.97 3.07
CA ILE A 25 -18.57 -3.92 1.95
C ILE A 25 -18.09 -5.30 2.42
N GLY A 26 -16.97 -5.36 3.17
CA GLY A 26 -16.42 -6.58 3.74
C GLY A 26 -17.41 -7.31 4.65
N LEU A 27 -18.06 -6.59 5.57
CA LEU A 27 -19.11 -7.12 6.47
C LEU A 27 -20.25 -7.78 5.68
N LYS A 28 -20.74 -7.10 4.64
CA LYS A 28 -21.80 -7.66 3.80
C LYS A 28 -21.34 -8.90 3.07
N PHE A 29 -20.11 -8.87 2.54
CA PHE A 29 -19.54 -9.98 1.81
C PHE A 29 -19.30 -11.20 2.70
N SER A 30 -18.72 -11.01 3.89
CA SER A 30 -18.45 -12.07 4.88
C SER A 30 -19.76 -12.71 5.40
N ARG A 31 -20.79 -11.90 5.63
CA ARG A 31 -22.12 -12.40 6.01
C ARG A 31 -22.70 -13.29 4.92
N ASP A 32 -22.66 -12.85 3.68
CA ASP A 32 -23.19 -13.61 2.54
C ASP A 32 -22.37 -14.90 2.31
N ALA A 33 -21.08 -14.90 2.69
CA ALA A 33 -20.17 -16.04 2.60
C ALA A 33 -20.28 -17.02 3.80
N GLY A 34 -20.94 -16.61 4.89
CA GLY A 34 -21.05 -17.41 6.12
C GLY A 34 -19.76 -17.44 6.95
N ILE A 35 -18.92 -16.38 6.85
CA ILE A 35 -17.63 -16.24 7.55
C ILE A 35 -17.57 -14.95 8.37
N SER A 36 -18.68 -14.56 8.99
CA SER A 36 -18.79 -13.30 9.73
C SER A 36 -17.81 -13.18 10.90
N GLU A 37 -17.42 -14.29 11.51
CA GLU A 37 -16.54 -14.35 12.69
C GLU A 37 -15.12 -13.85 12.40
N VAL A 38 -14.63 -14.03 11.16
CA VAL A 38 -13.27 -13.61 10.74
C VAL A 38 -13.26 -12.31 9.94
N THR A 39 -14.38 -11.58 9.90
CA THR A 39 -14.48 -10.35 9.10
C THR A 39 -13.47 -9.29 9.51
N GLU A 40 -13.21 -9.13 10.82
CA GLU A 40 -12.29 -8.13 11.33
C GLU A 40 -10.84 -8.45 10.95
N ASP A 41 -10.44 -9.72 11.01
CA ASP A 41 -9.11 -10.17 10.62
C ASP A 41 -8.88 -10.01 9.11
N ILE A 42 -9.87 -10.40 8.29
CA ILE A 42 -9.82 -10.17 6.84
C ILE A 42 -9.69 -8.67 6.54
N PHE A 43 -10.47 -7.84 7.24
CA PHE A 43 -10.42 -6.40 7.07
C PHE A 43 -9.07 -5.82 7.51
N ALA A 44 -8.47 -6.32 8.59
CA ALA A 44 -7.15 -5.91 9.03
C ALA A 44 -6.08 -6.23 7.98
N CYS A 45 -6.15 -7.40 7.33
CA CYS A 45 -5.29 -7.74 6.20
C CYS A 45 -5.46 -6.74 5.03
N VAL A 46 -6.70 -6.44 4.64
CA VAL A 46 -7.00 -5.50 3.55
C VAL A 46 -6.53 -4.08 3.89
N ASP A 47 -6.76 -3.62 5.11
CA ASP A 47 -6.33 -2.31 5.62
C ASP A 47 -4.80 -2.17 5.51
N GLU A 48 -4.07 -3.20 5.90
CA GLU A 48 -2.60 -3.20 5.83
C GLU A 48 -2.10 -3.26 4.38
N LEU A 49 -2.73 -4.04 3.50
CA LEU A 49 -2.40 -4.06 2.07
C LEU A 49 -2.59 -2.68 1.43
N ILE A 50 -3.68 -1.98 1.74
CA ILE A 50 -3.94 -0.64 1.20
C ILE A 50 -2.92 0.37 1.74
N LYS A 51 -2.59 0.32 3.04
CA LYS A 51 -1.55 1.18 3.63
C LYS A 51 -0.19 0.95 2.97
N ASN A 52 0.17 -0.31 2.70
CA ASN A 52 1.41 -0.64 2.00
C ASN A 52 1.41 -0.11 0.55
N ALA A 53 0.27 -0.18 -0.14
CA ALA A 53 0.12 0.39 -1.47
C ALA A 53 0.22 1.92 -1.47
N VAL A 54 -0.31 2.64 -0.46
CA VAL A 54 -0.14 4.09 -0.29
C VAL A 54 1.34 4.44 -0.13
N LYS A 55 2.05 3.75 0.77
CA LYS A 55 3.50 3.95 0.97
C LYS A 55 4.29 3.72 -0.33
N ALA A 56 3.97 2.64 -1.06
CA ALA A 56 4.63 2.30 -2.32
C ALA A 56 4.40 3.36 -3.40
N ASN A 57 3.22 3.96 -3.47
CA ASN A 57 2.93 5.07 -4.38
C ASN A 57 3.80 6.29 -4.10
N TYR A 58 3.93 6.72 -2.85
CA TYR A 58 4.80 7.85 -2.49
C TYR A 58 6.26 7.53 -2.79
N LYS A 59 6.71 6.32 -2.46
CA LYS A 59 8.06 5.86 -2.76
C LYS A 59 8.36 5.92 -4.24
N PHE A 60 7.48 5.38 -5.07
CA PHE A 60 7.61 5.41 -6.54
C PHE A 60 7.75 6.84 -7.06
N LEU A 61 6.89 7.76 -6.61
CA LEU A 61 6.94 9.15 -7.04
C LEU A 61 8.26 9.82 -6.69
N LEU A 62 8.76 9.63 -5.46
CA LEU A 62 10.05 10.17 -5.01
C LEU A 62 11.21 9.64 -5.87
N VAL A 63 11.20 8.35 -6.20
CA VAL A 63 12.20 7.76 -7.08
C VAL A 63 12.15 8.37 -8.48
N VAL A 64 10.96 8.49 -9.06
CA VAL A 64 10.77 9.10 -10.38
C VAL A 64 11.22 10.56 -10.40
N GLU A 65 10.96 11.32 -9.35
CA GLU A 65 11.43 12.71 -9.21
C GLU A 65 12.96 12.77 -9.17
N LYS A 66 13.60 11.88 -8.41
CA LYS A 66 15.07 11.83 -8.33
C LYS A 66 15.72 11.41 -9.64
N ILE A 67 15.13 10.45 -10.34
CA ILE A 67 15.57 10.09 -11.70
C ILE A 67 15.47 11.32 -12.62
N SER A 68 14.34 12.04 -12.57
CA SER A 68 14.15 13.27 -13.36
C SER A 68 15.20 14.34 -13.03
N GLU A 69 15.47 14.59 -11.76
CA GLU A 69 16.52 15.52 -11.31
C GLU A 69 17.90 15.11 -11.83
N ASN A 70 18.24 13.81 -11.77
CA ASN A 70 19.52 13.29 -12.25
C ASN A 70 19.67 13.46 -13.77
N LEU A 71 18.66 13.13 -14.55
CA LEU A 71 18.67 13.31 -15.99
C LEU A 71 18.92 14.80 -16.39
N ARG A 72 18.30 15.73 -15.65
CA ARG A 72 18.51 17.18 -15.87
C ARG A 72 19.90 17.67 -15.43
N LYS A 73 20.52 17.02 -14.44
CA LYS A 73 21.89 17.33 -14.04
C LYS A 73 22.90 16.84 -15.06
N GLN A 74 22.63 15.68 -15.70
CA GLN A 74 23.48 15.12 -16.74
C GLN A 74 23.39 15.90 -18.06
N ASP A 75 22.25 16.46 -18.38
CA ASP A 75 21.99 17.27 -19.57
C ASP A 75 21.13 18.49 -19.18
N ALA A 76 21.80 19.62 -18.95
CA ALA A 76 21.12 20.86 -18.55
C ALA A 76 20.18 21.42 -19.63
N ASN A 77 20.34 21.00 -20.89
CA ASN A 77 19.51 21.44 -22.03
C ASN A 77 18.37 20.46 -22.34
N ILE A 78 18.23 19.37 -21.60
CA ILE A 78 17.17 18.40 -21.84
C ILE A 78 15.79 19.05 -21.68
N SER A 79 14.94 18.90 -22.70
CA SER A 79 13.58 19.43 -22.62
C SER A 79 12.73 18.65 -21.59
N PRO A 80 11.68 19.27 -21.01
CA PRO A 80 10.74 18.54 -20.14
C PRO A 80 10.12 17.32 -20.82
N ARG A 81 9.83 17.42 -22.13
CA ARG A 81 9.28 16.32 -22.94
C ARG A 81 10.26 15.17 -23.08
N ASP A 82 11.53 15.47 -23.38
CA ASP A 82 12.56 14.43 -23.53
C ASP A 82 12.87 13.77 -22.17
N THR A 83 12.84 14.55 -21.09
CA THR A 83 12.93 13.99 -19.73
C THR A 83 11.81 12.98 -19.46
N GLN A 84 10.56 13.31 -19.80
CA GLN A 84 9.42 12.40 -19.66
C GLN A 84 9.57 11.14 -20.52
N ASN A 85 9.99 11.29 -21.78
CA ASN A 85 10.23 10.16 -22.67
C ASN A 85 11.31 9.23 -22.12
N LYS A 86 12.44 9.77 -21.64
CA LYS A 86 13.51 8.96 -21.01
C LYS A 86 13.00 8.24 -19.75
N ILE A 87 12.25 8.91 -18.88
CA ILE A 87 11.64 8.27 -17.70
C ILE A 87 10.72 7.14 -18.13
N PHE A 88 9.88 7.35 -19.15
CA PHE A 88 8.99 6.32 -19.64
C PHE A 88 9.74 5.08 -20.14
N GLU A 89 10.84 5.28 -20.90
CA GLU A 89 11.68 4.15 -21.35
C GLU A 89 12.36 3.42 -20.17
N ILE A 90 12.82 4.16 -19.15
CA ILE A 90 13.39 3.57 -17.92
C ILE A 90 12.33 2.71 -17.20
N LEU A 91 11.10 3.21 -17.09
CA LEU A 91 10.03 2.50 -16.38
C LEU A 91 9.53 1.25 -17.12
N LYS A 92 9.72 1.15 -18.43
CA LYS A 92 9.40 -0.05 -19.21
C LYS A 92 10.31 -1.24 -18.88
N ASP A 93 11.55 -0.96 -18.54
CA ASP A 93 12.52 -2.00 -18.16
C ASP A 93 12.78 -1.95 -16.66
N LYS A 94 12.24 -2.96 -15.97
CA LYS A 94 12.36 -3.07 -14.52
C LYS A 94 13.81 -3.10 -14.03
N GLN A 95 14.72 -3.75 -14.76
CA GLN A 95 16.12 -3.84 -14.37
C GLN A 95 16.81 -2.46 -14.44
N THR A 96 16.55 -1.71 -15.50
CA THR A 96 17.05 -0.34 -15.66
C THR A 96 16.48 0.58 -14.58
N TYR A 97 15.18 0.46 -14.27
CA TYR A 97 14.55 1.23 -13.20
C TYR A 97 15.18 0.94 -11.83
N ASP A 98 15.29 -0.34 -11.46
CA ASP A 98 15.85 -0.77 -10.17
C ASP A 98 17.34 -0.33 -10.04
N LYS A 99 18.12 -0.47 -11.10
CA LYS A 99 19.53 -0.03 -11.13
C LYS A 99 19.63 1.47 -10.92
N MET A 100 18.92 2.27 -11.70
CA MET A 100 18.95 3.74 -11.56
C MET A 100 18.46 4.19 -10.19
N ALA A 101 17.39 3.58 -9.68
CA ALA A 101 16.88 3.91 -8.36
C ALA A 101 17.94 3.66 -7.27
N SER A 102 18.62 2.51 -7.30
CA SER A 102 19.65 2.15 -6.31
C SER A 102 20.91 3.02 -6.39
N GLU A 103 21.29 3.46 -7.60
CA GLU A 103 22.47 4.32 -7.79
C GLU A 103 22.24 5.79 -7.37
N ILE A 104 20.98 6.26 -7.50
CA ILE A 104 20.67 7.69 -7.33
C ILE A 104 20.25 8.02 -5.90
N ILE A 105 19.69 7.05 -5.16
CA ILE A 105 19.01 7.35 -3.90
C ILE A 105 19.35 6.32 -2.82
N SER A 106 19.73 6.82 -1.63
CA SER A 106 19.81 5.96 -0.46
C SER A 106 18.42 5.54 0.01
N HIS A 107 18.30 4.31 0.46
CA HIS A 107 17.05 3.75 0.98
C HIS A 107 16.52 4.57 2.18
N ASP A 108 17.41 5.01 3.06
CA ASP A 108 17.06 5.78 4.27
C ASP A 108 16.41 7.11 3.91
N TYR A 109 16.97 7.83 2.92
CA TYR A 109 16.40 9.09 2.46
C TYR A 109 14.95 8.94 1.98
N ILE A 110 14.66 7.89 1.18
CA ILE A 110 13.29 7.65 0.70
C ILE A 110 12.38 7.32 1.87
N SER A 111 12.83 6.47 2.79
CA SER A 111 12.05 6.04 3.94
C SER A 111 11.66 7.23 4.82
N ASP A 112 12.60 8.12 5.11
CA ASP A 112 12.36 9.33 5.91
C ASP A 112 11.38 10.28 5.21
N LYS A 113 11.56 10.48 3.90
CA LYS A 113 10.66 11.34 3.12
C LYS A 113 9.24 10.75 3.03
N VAL A 114 9.09 9.47 2.82
CA VAL A 114 7.77 8.81 2.84
C VAL A 114 7.11 8.98 4.21
N ARG A 115 7.86 8.81 5.31
CA ARG A 115 7.34 9.02 6.67
C ARG A 115 6.86 10.46 6.87
N GLU A 116 7.64 11.45 6.42
CA GLU A 116 7.25 12.86 6.48
C GLU A 116 5.95 13.13 5.72
N ILE A 117 5.84 12.62 4.49
CA ILE A 117 4.63 12.74 3.66
C ILE A 117 3.42 12.10 4.35
N LEU A 118 3.57 10.88 4.89
CA LEU A 118 2.51 10.17 5.61
C LEU A 118 2.07 10.93 6.88
N ASN A 119 3.00 11.54 7.60
CA ASN A 119 2.68 12.40 8.75
C ASN A 119 1.88 13.64 8.32
N GLN A 120 2.26 14.25 7.19
CA GLN A 120 1.50 15.38 6.62
C GLN A 120 0.12 14.92 6.13
N GLU A 121 0.01 13.75 5.48
CA GLU A 121 -1.27 13.16 5.09
C GLU A 121 -2.17 12.92 6.29
N GLY A 122 -1.64 12.35 7.38
CA GLY A 122 -2.37 12.15 8.63
C GLY A 122 -2.95 13.46 9.19
N ARG A 123 -2.17 14.53 9.20
CA ARG A 123 -2.65 15.86 9.61
C ARG A 123 -3.75 16.38 8.70
N TYR A 124 -3.60 16.24 7.39
CA TYR A 124 -4.64 16.60 6.42
C TYR A 124 -5.92 15.82 6.66
N LEU A 125 -5.82 14.49 6.80
CA LEU A 125 -6.97 13.62 7.02
C LEU A 125 -7.71 13.94 8.34
N ASN A 126 -6.98 14.27 9.40
CA ASN A 126 -7.58 14.67 10.67
C ASN A 126 -8.43 15.95 10.51
N ILE A 127 -7.90 16.99 9.84
CA ILE A 127 -8.66 18.21 9.55
C ILE A 127 -9.89 17.90 8.70
N ARG A 128 -9.70 17.13 7.61
CA ARG A 128 -10.78 16.75 6.69
C ARG A 128 -11.88 15.96 7.38
N ASN A 129 -11.53 14.98 8.21
CA ASN A 129 -12.49 14.14 8.93
C ASN A 129 -13.33 14.97 9.91
N LYS A 130 -12.70 15.94 10.60
CA LYS A 130 -13.40 16.88 11.48
C LYS A 130 -14.41 17.72 10.71
N VAL A 131 -13.98 18.36 9.63
CA VAL A 131 -14.84 19.19 8.76
C VAL A 131 -16.03 18.38 8.23
N TYR A 132 -15.75 17.13 7.80
CA TYR A 132 -16.78 16.22 7.30
C TYR A 132 -17.78 15.82 8.39
N ALA A 133 -17.31 15.48 9.59
CA ALA A 133 -18.14 15.10 10.71
C ALA A 133 -19.06 16.26 11.17
N GLU A 134 -18.53 17.48 11.17
CA GLU A 134 -19.23 18.70 11.55
C GLU A 134 -20.11 19.28 10.41
N LYS A 135 -20.07 18.66 9.21
CA LYS A 135 -20.82 19.08 8.00
C LYS A 135 -20.68 20.56 7.69
N ARG A 136 -19.49 21.11 7.81
CA ARG A 136 -19.15 22.52 7.57
C ARG A 136 -18.03 22.70 6.56
N ASP A 137 -17.77 23.92 6.18
CA ASP A 137 -16.60 24.28 5.37
C ASP A 137 -15.33 24.42 6.23
N TYR A 138 -14.17 24.41 5.54
CA TYR A 138 -12.89 24.67 6.17
C TYR A 138 -12.81 26.12 6.68
N THR A 139 -12.38 26.30 7.92
CA THR A 139 -12.03 27.63 8.45
C THR A 139 -10.75 28.14 7.79
N ASP A 140 -10.51 29.47 7.88
CA ASP A 140 -9.29 30.06 7.32
C ASP A 140 -8.02 29.58 8.03
N GLU A 141 -8.12 29.27 9.32
CA GLU A 141 -7.01 28.66 10.07
C GLU A 141 -6.70 27.25 9.57
N GLU A 142 -7.74 26.42 9.31
CA GLU A 142 -7.57 25.09 8.76
C GLU A 142 -7.01 25.13 7.33
N LYS A 143 -7.46 26.05 6.48
CA LYS A 143 -6.87 26.29 5.15
C LYS A 143 -5.39 26.64 5.25
N LYS A 144 -5.01 27.53 6.20
CA LYS A 144 -3.61 27.88 6.46
C LYS A 144 -2.79 26.66 6.96
N LYS A 145 -3.35 25.83 7.82
CA LYS A 145 -2.70 24.57 8.26
C LYS A 145 -2.48 23.61 7.10
N ILE A 146 -3.50 23.42 6.26
CA ILE A 146 -3.40 22.56 5.06
C ILE A 146 -2.34 23.10 4.09
N ALA A 147 -2.30 24.40 3.83
CA ALA A 147 -1.32 25.01 2.92
C ALA A 147 0.14 24.78 3.34
N LYS A 148 0.41 24.49 4.62
CA LYS A 148 1.76 24.16 5.13
C LYS A 148 2.16 22.69 4.91
N LEU A 149 1.25 21.82 4.47
CA LEU A 149 1.51 20.40 4.19
C LEU A 149 2.05 20.23 2.76
N THR A 150 3.16 20.90 2.48
CA THR A 150 3.66 21.11 1.11
C THR A 150 4.04 19.83 0.41
N ASP A 151 4.73 18.91 1.08
CA ASP A 151 5.20 17.65 0.47
C ASP A 151 4.02 16.75 0.14
N PHE A 152 3.07 16.61 1.08
CA PHE A 152 1.86 15.82 0.82
C PHE A 152 1.02 16.41 -0.31
N LEU A 153 0.82 17.74 -0.35
CA LEU A 153 0.05 18.40 -1.41
C LEU A 153 0.73 18.25 -2.76
N HIS A 154 2.06 18.30 -2.80
CA HIS A 154 2.84 18.05 -4.00
C HIS A 154 2.66 16.59 -4.48
N MET A 155 2.87 15.61 -3.60
CA MET A 155 2.68 14.20 -3.94
C MET A 155 1.26 13.89 -4.39
N ARG A 156 0.25 14.45 -3.71
CA ARG A 156 -1.16 14.29 -4.09
C ARG A 156 -1.44 14.80 -5.51
N ARG A 157 -0.82 15.91 -5.91
CA ARG A 157 -0.91 16.42 -7.28
C ARG A 157 -0.25 15.45 -8.26
N GLN A 158 0.96 14.99 -7.96
CA GLN A 158 1.69 14.02 -8.78
C GLN A 158 0.92 12.71 -8.96
N LEU A 159 0.30 12.17 -7.90
CA LEU A 159 -0.55 10.98 -8.00
C LEU A 159 -1.68 11.18 -9.00
N LYS A 160 -2.35 12.35 -8.94
CA LYS A 160 -3.44 12.68 -9.86
C LYS A 160 -2.96 12.87 -11.30
N ASP A 161 -1.88 13.63 -11.49
CA ASP A 161 -1.38 14.00 -12.82
C ASP A 161 -0.80 12.78 -13.57
N LYS A 162 -0.28 11.79 -12.83
CA LYS A 162 0.27 10.54 -13.36
C LYS A 162 -0.72 9.36 -13.35
N ASP A 163 -1.97 9.59 -12.96
CA ASP A 163 -3.03 8.58 -12.79
C ASP A 163 -2.62 7.39 -11.90
N ILE A 164 -1.79 7.66 -10.86
CA ILE A 164 -1.38 6.65 -9.90
C ILE A 164 -2.48 6.47 -8.87
N LYS A 165 -2.94 5.23 -8.72
CA LYS A 165 -4.09 4.87 -7.88
C LYS A 165 -3.96 3.45 -7.34
N ILE A 166 -4.79 3.15 -6.37
CA ILE A 166 -4.96 1.81 -5.82
C ILE A 166 -6.32 1.28 -6.30
N LEU A 167 -6.33 0.10 -6.86
CA LEU A 167 -7.53 -0.61 -7.27
C LEU A 167 -7.79 -1.71 -6.25
N LEU A 168 -8.98 -1.71 -5.65
CA LEU A 168 -9.47 -2.79 -4.79
C LEU A 168 -10.49 -3.60 -5.57
N LYS A 169 -10.32 -4.91 -5.59
CA LYS A 169 -11.30 -5.85 -6.15
C LYS A 169 -11.58 -6.93 -5.10
N ILE A 170 -12.85 -7.16 -4.82
CA ILE A 170 -13.33 -8.26 -3.98
C ILE A 170 -14.23 -9.12 -4.85
N GLU A 171 -13.91 -10.39 -4.97
CA GLU A 171 -14.69 -11.36 -5.74
C GLU A 171 -14.86 -12.63 -4.93
N GLY A 172 -16.04 -13.23 -4.94
CA GLY A 172 -16.31 -14.49 -4.25
C GLY A 172 -17.13 -15.45 -5.08
N ASN A 173 -16.90 -16.71 -4.84
CA ASN A 173 -17.69 -17.84 -5.31
C ASN A 173 -18.03 -18.77 -4.14
N GLU A 174 -18.48 -20.00 -4.41
CA GLU A 174 -18.89 -20.96 -3.38
C GLU A 174 -17.71 -21.48 -2.54
N ASP A 175 -16.48 -21.47 -3.10
CA ASP A 175 -15.29 -22.07 -2.53
C ASP A 175 -14.33 -21.03 -1.94
N PHE A 176 -14.24 -19.84 -2.54
CA PHE A 176 -13.21 -18.85 -2.22
C PHE A 176 -13.73 -17.41 -2.21
N VAL A 177 -13.06 -16.60 -1.40
CA VAL A 177 -13.06 -15.13 -1.51
C VAL A 177 -11.69 -14.68 -1.99
N TYR A 178 -11.66 -13.89 -3.05
CA TYR A 178 -10.45 -13.26 -3.60
C TYR A 178 -10.51 -11.77 -3.33
N ILE A 179 -9.44 -11.23 -2.77
CA ILE A 179 -9.29 -9.79 -2.53
C ILE A 179 -7.99 -9.34 -3.17
N GLU A 180 -8.10 -8.49 -4.17
CA GLU A 180 -6.96 -7.95 -4.91
C GLU A 180 -6.79 -6.47 -4.56
N VAL A 181 -5.59 -6.09 -4.11
CA VAL A 181 -5.15 -4.71 -3.95
C VAL A 181 -4.05 -4.47 -4.97
N THR A 182 -4.39 -3.74 -6.03
CA THR A 182 -3.47 -3.43 -7.11
C THR A 182 -3.03 -1.97 -7.02
N ASN A 183 -1.74 -1.77 -6.88
CA ASN A 183 -1.08 -0.49 -7.02
C ASN A 183 -0.65 -0.29 -8.48
N THR A 184 -1.05 0.80 -9.13
CA THR A 184 -0.68 1.08 -10.53
C THR A 184 0.79 1.47 -10.70
N ALA A 185 1.54 1.63 -9.60
CA ALA A 185 2.99 1.80 -9.59
C ALA A 185 3.70 0.46 -9.37
N PRO A 186 4.84 0.21 -10.05
CA PRO A 186 5.65 -0.99 -9.81
C PRO A 186 6.36 -0.93 -8.46
N ILE A 187 6.55 -2.09 -7.83
CA ILE A 187 7.43 -2.25 -6.67
C ILE A 187 8.87 -2.48 -7.13
N MET A 188 9.85 -1.90 -6.44
CA MET A 188 11.25 -2.20 -6.66
C MET A 188 11.59 -3.63 -6.23
N THR A 189 12.50 -4.28 -6.95
CA THR A 189 12.92 -5.66 -6.64
C THR A 189 13.50 -5.78 -5.22
N HIS A 190 14.27 -4.80 -4.77
CA HIS A 190 14.79 -4.77 -3.40
C HIS A 190 13.66 -4.78 -2.35
N ASP A 191 12.61 -4.01 -2.55
CA ASP A 191 11.48 -3.98 -1.60
C ASP A 191 10.69 -5.27 -1.61
N LEU A 192 10.50 -5.87 -2.78
CA LEU A 192 9.85 -7.16 -2.92
C LEU A 192 10.63 -8.26 -2.20
N ASN A 193 11.96 -8.31 -2.38
CA ASN A 193 12.83 -9.26 -1.69
C ASN A 193 12.73 -9.08 -0.17
N ARG A 194 12.77 -7.84 0.32
CA ARG A 194 12.64 -7.54 1.74
C ARG A 194 11.30 -8.00 2.32
N ILE A 195 10.20 -7.91 1.54
CA ILE A 195 8.91 -8.45 1.96
C ILE A 195 9.03 -9.96 2.17
N TYR A 196 9.60 -10.69 1.22
CA TYR A 196 9.76 -12.14 1.34
C TYR A 196 10.69 -12.52 2.49
N GLU A 197 11.83 -11.85 2.65
CA GLU A 197 12.75 -12.06 3.76
C GLU A 197 12.06 -11.88 5.13
N LYS A 198 11.24 -10.83 5.29
CA LYS A 198 10.51 -10.59 6.55
C LYS A 198 9.38 -11.58 6.80
N ARG A 199 8.72 -12.06 5.75
CA ARG A 199 7.73 -13.13 5.86
C ARG A 199 8.39 -14.46 6.25
N ASP A 200 9.53 -14.80 5.66
CA ASP A 200 10.29 -16.01 5.99
C ASP A 200 10.83 -15.94 7.43
N GLU A 201 11.34 -14.77 7.85
CA GLU A 201 11.76 -14.55 9.23
C GLU A 201 10.59 -14.76 10.20
N TYR A 202 9.44 -14.13 9.98
CA TYR A 202 8.23 -14.31 10.78
C TYR A 202 7.78 -15.79 10.83
N LYS A 203 7.77 -16.46 9.68
CA LYS A 203 7.44 -17.88 9.59
C LYS A 203 8.32 -18.74 10.50
N ASN A 204 9.62 -18.46 10.55
CA ASN A 204 10.55 -19.17 11.44
C ASN A 204 10.25 -18.95 12.92
N TYR A 205 9.86 -17.74 13.32
CA TYR A 205 9.40 -17.47 14.70
C TYR A 205 8.09 -18.20 14.99
N ARG A 206 7.13 -18.20 14.06
CA ARG A 206 5.84 -18.90 14.19
C ARG A 206 6.02 -20.40 14.39
N ILE A 207 6.87 -21.05 13.60
CA ILE A 207 7.14 -22.50 13.74
C ILE A 207 7.70 -22.84 15.13
N LYS A 208 8.39 -21.92 15.76
CA LYS A 208 8.96 -22.07 17.12
C LYS A 208 7.97 -21.68 18.24
N GLY A 209 6.79 -21.14 17.89
CA GLY A 209 5.81 -20.63 18.86
C GLY A 209 6.20 -19.32 19.54
N ASN A 210 7.07 -18.52 18.91
CA ASN A 210 7.64 -17.28 19.47
C ASN A 210 7.28 -16.05 18.60
N GLU A 211 6.10 -16.00 17.99
CA GLU A 211 5.67 -14.95 17.06
C GLU A 211 5.75 -13.55 17.67
N HIS A 212 5.47 -13.42 18.96
CA HIS A 212 5.56 -12.16 19.67
C HIS A 212 6.99 -11.59 19.72
N GLU A 213 8.00 -12.45 19.80
CA GLU A 213 9.41 -12.02 19.80
C GLU A 213 9.81 -11.42 18.47
N PHE A 214 9.25 -11.91 17.34
CA PHE A 214 9.50 -11.32 16.04
C PHE A 214 9.10 -9.83 16.03
N PHE A 215 7.90 -9.51 16.49
CA PHE A 215 7.43 -8.14 16.52
C PHE A 215 8.25 -7.27 17.48
N ILE A 216 8.57 -7.76 18.68
CA ILE A 216 9.41 -7.05 19.65
C ILE A 216 10.78 -6.74 19.07
N ASN A 217 11.45 -7.71 18.45
CA ASN A 217 12.79 -7.58 17.91
C ASN A 217 12.85 -6.70 16.65
N ASN A 218 11.70 -6.47 16.00
CA ASN A 218 11.62 -5.67 14.77
C ASN A 218 10.98 -4.29 14.98
N ILE A 219 10.48 -3.94 16.18
CA ILE A 219 9.89 -2.62 16.46
C ILE A 219 10.90 -1.50 16.22
N ASP A 220 12.13 -1.63 16.72
CA ASP A 220 13.15 -0.57 16.68
C ASP A 220 13.91 -0.51 15.33
N THR A 221 13.88 -1.58 14.56
CA THR A 221 14.58 -1.61 13.25
C THR A 221 13.75 -1.04 12.10
N THR A 222 12.48 -0.73 12.36
CA THR A 222 11.54 -0.28 11.34
C THR A 222 11.22 1.21 11.44
N ASP A 223 12.22 2.03 11.68
CA ASP A 223 12.06 3.49 11.53
C ASP A 223 11.38 3.89 10.23
N SER A 224 11.45 3.04 9.21
CA SER A 224 10.78 3.18 7.92
C SER A 224 9.39 2.53 7.85
N GLY A 225 8.97 1.72 8.83
CA GLY A 225 7.69 0.98 8.82
C GLY A 225 7.56 -0.02 7.67
N PHE A 226 8.65 -0.29 6.93
CA PHE A 226 8.67 -1.20 5.79
C PHE A 226 9.11 -2.60 6.24
N GLY A 227 8.26 -3.59 6.03
CA GLY A 227 8.54 -5.01 6.25
C GLY A 227 7.63 -5.70 7.25
N LEU A 228 7.13 -5.04 8.29
CA LEU A 228 6.23 -5.67 9.26
C LEU A 228 4.80 -5.86 8.74
N GLY A 229 4.33 -5.04 7.81
CA GLY A 229 2.95 -5.10 7.34
C GLY A 229 2.55 -6.46 6.78
N TYR A 230 3.42 -7.10 5.99
CA TYR A 230 3.14 -8.45 5.47
C TYR A 230 3.24 -9.54 6.55
N ALA A 231 4.18 -9.44 7.49
CA ALA A 231 4.23 -10.34 8.65
C ALA A 231 2.99 -10.18 9.55
N THR A 232 2.46 -8.96 9.66
CA THR A 232 1.19 -8.70 10.35
C THR A 232 0.02 -9.39 9.63
N ILE A 233 -0.02 -9.33 8.29
CA ILE A 233 -1.02 -10.06 7.49
C ILE A 233 -0.87 -11.57 7.70
N ASP A 234 0.36 -12.10 7.66
CA ASP A 234 0.63 -13.52 7.91
C ASP A 234 0.16 -13.95 9.30
N SER A 235 0.29 -13.08 10.31
CA SER A 235 -0.23 -13.29 11.65
C SER A 235 -1.77 -13.41 11.67
N PHE A 236 -2.47 -12.48 11.03
CA PHE A 236 -3.94 -12.53 10.95
C PHE A 236 -4.41 -13.78 10.19
N LEU A 237 -3.77 -14.12 9.07
CA LEU A 237 -4.09 -15.34 8.32
C LEU A 237 -3.89 -16.60 9.19
N SER A 238 -2.79 -16.68 9.94
CA SER A 238 -2.52 -17.79 10.86
C SER A 238 -3.55 -17.88 11.98
N ASN A 239 -3.98 -16.75 12.55
CA ASN A 239 -5.01 -16.70 13.59
C ASN A 239 -6.37 -17.20 13.07
N MET A 240 -6.65 -16.99 11.78
CA MET A 240 -7.83 -17.56 11.10
C MET A 240 -7.68 -19.05 10.77
N GLY A 241 -6.55 -19.68 11.09
CA GLY A 241 -6.27 -21.07 10.71
C GLY A 241 -5.88 -21.27 9.26
N LEU A 242 -5.54 -20.19 8.55
CA LEU A 242 -5.12 -20.22 7.16
C LEU A 242 -3.59 -20.30 7.05
N ASP A 243 -3.10 -20.97 6.01
CA ASP A 243 -1.67 -20.95 5.70
C ASP A 243 -1.32 -19.68 4.92
N PRO A 244 -0.47 -18.79 5.47
CA PRO A 244 -0.11 -17.53 4.81
C PRO A 244 0.58 -17.71 3.45
N ASP A 245 1.35 -18.80 3.27
CA ASP A 245 2.10 -19.02 2.03
C ASP A 245 1.18 -19.30 0.84
N SER A 246 0.04 -19.94 1.09
CA SER A 246 -0.98 -20.21 0.06
C SER A 246 -2.06 -19.12 -0.02
N SER A 247 -2.24 -18.35 1.05
CA SER A 247 -3.32 -17.36 1.15
C SER A 247 -2.97 -15.98 0.60
N ILE A 248 -1.68 -15.62 0.47
CA ILE A 248 -1.27 -14.35 -0.10
C ILE A 248 -0.25 -14.51 -1.21
N THR A 249 -0.53 -13.89 -2.35
CA THR A 249 0.35 -13.85 -3.52
C THR A 249 0.64 -12.40 -3.90
N ILE A 250 1.92 -12.10 -4.21
CA ILE A 250 2.34 -10.78 -4.69
C ILE A 250 2.82 -10.93 -6.14
N ILE A 251 2.16 -10.22 -7.04
CA ILE A 251 2.49 -10.20 -8.47
C ILE A 251 3.09 -8.82 -8.77
N SER A 252 4.30 -8.82 -9.31
CA SER A 252 5.01 -7.60 -9.69
C SER A 252 5.36 -7.62 -11.17
N ALA A 253 4.83 -6.64 -11.89
CA ALA A 253 5.14 -6.35 -13.29
C ALA A 253 5.20 -4.82 -13.47
N ASN A 254 4.47 -4.24 -14.43
CA ASN A 254 4.31 -2.79 -14.56
C ASN A 254 3.44 -2.17 -13.45
N ASN A 255 2.75 -3.01 -12.69
CA ASN A 255 2.00 -2.70 -11.49
C ASN A 255 2.34 -3.72 -10.41
N THR A 256 1.83 -3.51 -9.21
CA THR A 256 2.00 -4.44 -8.09
C THR A 256 0.63 -4.84 -7.57
N THR A 257 0.33 -6.13 -7.61
CA THR A 257 -0.92 -6.70 -7.07
C THR A 257 -0.61 -7.62 -5.91
N ALA A 258 -1.19 -7.35 -4.75
CA ALA A 258 -1.27 -8.28 -3.64
C ALA A 258 -2.67 -8.92 -3.65
N MET A 259 -2.73 -10.23 -3.68
CA MET A 259 -3.97 -11.01 -3.75
C MET A 259 -4.09 -11.90 -2.52
N LEU A 260 -5.16 -11.73 -1.76
CA LEU A 260 -5.58 -12.67 -0.73
C LEU A 260 -6.55 -13.69 -1.33
N THR A 261 -6.29 -14.96 -1.08
CA THR A 261 -7.15 -16.09 -1.44
C THR A 261 -7.61 -16.75 -0.16
N ILE A 262 -8.89 -16.66 0.14
CA ILE A 262 -9.49 -17.13 1.39
C ILE A 262 -10.40 -18.32 1.06
N PRO A 263 -10.01 -19.56 1.41
CA PRO A 263 -10.82 -20.75 1.21
C PRO A 263 -11.97 -20.78 2.23
N LEU A 264 -13.22 -20.79 1.76
CA LEU A 264 -14.39 -20.77 2.62
C LEU A 264 -14.58 -22.06 3.42
N ALA A 265 -14.13 -23.19 2.89
CA ALA A 265 -14.21 -24.48 3.58
C ALA A 265 -13.34 -24.54 4.84
N ALA A 266 -12.27 -23.75 4.94
CA ALA A 266 -11.40 -23.68 6.12
C ALA A 266 -11.97 -22.79 7.23
N LEU A 267 -12.98 -21.95 6.95
CA LEU A 267 -13.54 -20.95 7.87
C LEU A 267 -15.00 -21.24 8.26
N ARG A 268 -15.61 -22.27 7.71
CA ARG A 268 -16.96 -22.77 8.03
C ARG A 268 -16.85 -23.99 8.93
#